data_a813309af7550e9e1174b21f9746b026
#
_entry.id   a813309af7550e9e1174b21f9746b026
#
_cell.length_a   1.000
_cell.length_b   1.000
_cell.length_c   1.000
_cell.angle_alpha   90.00
_cell.angle_beta   90.00
_cell.angle_gamma   90.00
#
_symmetry.space_group_name_H-M   'P 1'
#
loop_
_entity.id
_entity.type
_entity.pdbx_description
1 polymer ?
#
loop_
_entity_poly.entity_id
_entity_poly.type
_entity_poly.pdbx_seq_one_letter_code
_entity_poly.pdbx_strand_id
1 'polypeptide(L)'
;MIELSGVSAAVIMENLIRWRLSDEGGMSADRLSLTINADDMKSPPLKGGDEIKVILGGEKRGAFKASTVSLSLKPVREWVIQLSPATFQRADPQGWREKRKRTFPPATVGDVVKSVMVKHGYTVRVEPALAALPTDHLNQNEETDKAFISRLAEDFDAIAKPINGLFVFGTKGSLQSLSGETKKPVTITLDDLKTGSVDFPTDDNFKGVKASWRESATGRNGETVIGGAPFSRMKQTFANEAEAERKAEAELKKISRHGQVFTGSLKGRAGFFAESVLTFDEPDETLLLGAWSLDKVTHSGTRTAHTIQFTATRPKG
;
A
#
# COMPACT_ATOMS: atom_id res chain seq x y z
N MET A 1 12.41 13.70 11.64
CA MET A 1 11.47 14.76 12.06
C MET A 1 10.58 15.07 10.87
N ILE A 2 9.35 15.55 11.08
CA ILE A 2 8.49 16.00 9.97
C ILE A 2 8.78 17.45 9.64
N GLU A 3 8.79 17.79 8.34
CA GLU A 3 8.90 19.15 7.83
C GLU A 3 7.77 19.36 6.83
N LEU A 4 7.15 20.52 6.90
CA LEU A 4 6.05 20.89 6.03
C LEU A 4 6.42 22.15 5.25
N SER A 5 5.96 22.24 4.00
CA SER A 5 6.08 23.44 3.19
C SER A 5 4.83 23.65 2.34
N GLY A 6 4.50 24.90 2.02
CA GLY A 6 3.29 25.30 1.30
C GLY A 6 2.36 26.13 2.14
N VAL A 7 1.06 26.09 1.81
CA VAL A 7 0.03 26.91 2.47
C VAL A 7 0.02 26.71 3.98
N SER A 8 0.12 27.81 4.74
CA SER A 8 0.08 27.83 6.20
C SER A 8 1.07 26.89 6.93
N ALA A 9 2.08 26.37 6.24
CA ALA A 9 2.99 25.36 6.83
C ALA A 9 3.68 25.86 8.10
N ALA A 10 4.12 27.13 8.14
CA ALA A 10 4.74 27.75 9.33
C ALA A 10 3.77 27.76 10.52
N VAL A 11 2.55 28.24 10.31
CA VAL A 11 1.50 28.28 11.35
C VAL A 11 1.16 26.89 11.86
N ILE A 12 1.07 25.90 10.95
CA ILE A 12 0.83 24.50 11.30
C ILE A 12 1.97 23.97 12.19
N MET A 13 3.22 24.16 11.77
CA MET A 13 4.39 23.67 12.51
C MET A 13 4.55 24.35 13.88
N GLU A 14 4.24 25.64 14.00
CA GLU A 14 4.28 26.35 15.26
C GLU A 14 3.29 25.81 16.29
N ASN A 15 2.08 25.45 15.84
CA ASN A 15 0.97 25.01 16.67
C ASN A 15 0.77 23.48 16.68
N LEU A 16 1.70 22.73 16.06
CA LEU A 16 1.59 21.27 15.94
C LEU A 16 1.70 20.58 17.31
N ILE A 17 0.63 19.88 17.69
CA ILE A 17 0.59 19.03 18.89
C ILE A 17 1.13 17.64 18.55
N ARG A 18 0.55 17.00 17.53
CA ARG A 18 0.93 15.65 17.10
C ARG A 18 0.65 15.45 15.62
N TRP A 19 1.37 14.53 15.03
CA TRP A 19 1.18 14.10 13.67
C TRP A 19 1.30 12.58 13.55
N ARG A 20 0.65 12.03 12.53
CA ARG A 20 0.73 10.61 12.20
C ARG A 20 0.66 10.44 10.69
N LEU A 21 1.64 9.76 10.12
CA LEU A 21 1.68 9.33 8.73
C LEU A 21 1.60 7.81 8.68
N SER A 22 0.53 7.28 8.10
CA SER A 22 0.39 5.84 7.82
C SER A 22 0.76 5.58 6.37
N ASP A 23 1.71 4.71 6.16
CA ASP A 23 2.15 4.19 4.87
C ASP A 23 1.88 2.68 4.87
N GLU A 24 0.99 2.22 4.00
CA GLU A 24 0.61 0.82 3.89
C GLU A 24 0.99 0.30 2.51
N GLY A 25 1.51 -0.93 2.46
CA GLY A 25 1.72 -1.67 1.23
C GLY A 25 0.38 -1.94 0.52
N GLY A 26 0.43 -2.09 -0.79
CA GLY A 26 -0.75 -2.44 -1.58
C GLY A 26 -1.52 -1.23 -2.11
N MET A 27 -2.83 -1.20 -1.87
CA MET A 27 -3.78 -0.28 -2.51
C MET A 27 -4.15 0.94 -1.67
N SER A 28 -3.76 0.95 -0.41
CA SER A 28 -4.07 2.05 0.50
C SER A 28 -3.21 3.26 0.18
N ALA A 29 -3.85 4.40 -0.01
CA ALA A 29 -3.12 5.66 -0.10
C ALA A 29 -2.55 6.04 1.27
N ASP A 30 -1.35 6.60 1.28
CA ASP A 30 -0.75 7.18 2.47
C ASP A 30 -1.73 8.18 3.11
N ARG A 31 -1.76 8.23 4.43
CA ARG A 31 -2.62 9.17 5.17
C ARG A 31 -1.80 9.93 6.19
N LEU A 32 -1.82 11.24 6.07
CA LEU A 32 -1.24 12.14 7.06
C LEU A 32 -2.36 12.77 7.90
N SER A 33 -2.25 12.66 9.22
CA SER A 33 -3.11 13.34 10.19
C SER A 33 -2.28 14.35 10.95
N LEU A 34 -2.74 15.59 11.02
CA LEU A 34 -2.14 16.66 11.82
C LEU A 34 -3.14 17.09 12.88
N THR A 35 -2.71 17.19 14.13
CA THR A 35 -3.47 17.76 15.23
C THR A 35 -2.77 19.03 15.69
N ILE A 36 -3.49 20.14 15.70
CA ILE A 36 -2.97 21.49 15.87
C ILE A 36 -3.74 22.18 16.99
N ASN A 37 -3.05 22.88 17.88
CA ASN A 37 -3.69 23.72 18.87
C ASN A 37 -4.56 24.78 18.15
N ALA A 38 -5.78 24.96 18.63
CA ALA A 38 -6.75 25.87 18.04
C ALA A 38 -7.15 27.04 18.96
N ASP A 39 -6.53 27.20 20.13
CA ASP A 39 -6.97 28.17 21.15
C ASP A 39 -7.02 29.60 20.57
N ASP A 40 -5.96 30.02 19.87
CA ASP A 40 -5.86 31.35 19.28
C ASP A 40 -6.29 31.41 17.80
N MET A 41 -6.83 30.33 17.25
CA MET A 41 -7.22 30.24 15.84
C MET A 41 -8.72 30.45 15.63
N LYS A 42 -9.09 31.51 14.92
CA LYS A 42 -10.48 31.77 14.52
C LYS A 42 -10.95 30.94 13.33
N SER A 43 -10.02 30.45 12.51
CA SER A 43 -10.29 29.67 11.30
C SER A 43 -9.25 28.56 11.16
N PRO A 44 -9.56 27.47 10.42
CA PRO A 44 -8.59 26.41 10.19
C PRO A 44 -7.41 26.91 9.37
N PRO A 45 -6.18 26.42 9.63
CA PRO A 45 -4.99 26.80 8.88
C PRO A 45 -4.98 26.26 7.45
N LEU A 46 -5.74 25.21 7.18
CA LEU A 46 -5.99 24.64 5.85
C LEU A 46 -7.48 24.48 5.61
N LYS A 47 -7.88 24.64 4.36
CA LYS A 47 -9.23 24.35 3.87
C LYS A 47 -9.21 23.05 3.07
N GLY A 48 -10.38 22.44 2.89
CA GLY A 48 -10.52 21.27 2.03
C GLY A 48 -9.98 21.58 0.61
N GLY A 49 -9.04 20.78 0.16
CA GLY A 49 -8.37 20.96 -1.12
C GLY A 49 -7.02 21.68 -1.10
N ASP A 50 -6.64 22.35 -0.01
CA ASP A 50 -5.31 22.94 0.13
C ASP A 50 -4.22 21.87 0.12
N GLU A 51 -3.06 22.22 -0.44
CA GLU A 51 -1.94 21.30 -0.64
C GLU A 51 -0.72 21.74 0.17
N ILE A 52 -0.09 20.76 0.85
CA ILE A 52 1.19 20.92 1.52
C ILE A 52 2.18 19.86 1.04
N LYS A 53 3.46 20.18 1.01
CA LYS A 53 4.54 19.22 0.76
C LYS A 53 5.09 18.71 2.08
N VAL A 54 5.40 17.41 2.11
CA VAL A 54 5.84 16.71 3.31
C VAL A 54 7.23 16.14 3.10
N ILE A 55 8.12 16.40 4.04
CA ILE A 55 9.44 15.78 4.16
C ILE A 55 9.46 15.05 5.52
N LEU A 56 9.92 13.82 5.54
CA LEU A 56 10.00 13.00 6.74
C LEU A 56 11.38 12.38 6.86
N GLY A 57 12.10 12.74 7.94
CA GLY A 57 13.47 12.26 8.14
C GLY A 57 14.45 12.63 7.03
N GLY A 58 14.24 13.79 6.37
CA GLY A 58 15.03 14.24 5.23
C GLY A 58 14.54 13.71 3.86
N GLU A 59 13.57 12.80 3.85
CA GLU A 59 13.05 12.21 2.60
C GLU A 59 11.75 12.87 2.17
N LYS A 60 11.66 13.22 0.87
CA LYS A 60 10.48 13.85 0.28
C LYS A 60 9.34 12.82 0.14
N ARG A 61 8.21 13.07 0.81
CA ARG A 61 7.00 12.25 0.72
C ARG A 61 6.00 12.76 -0.32
N GLY A 62 6.30 13.85 -0.98
CA GLY A 62 5.47 14.47 -1.99
C GLY A 62 4.45 15.48 -1.44
N ALA A 63 3.43 15.74 -2.23
CA ALA A 63 2.36 16.68 -1.91
C ALA A 63 1.15 15.94 -1.34
N PHE A 64 0.57 16.50 -0.28
CA PHE A 64 -0.63 16.01 0.39
C PHE A 64 -1.71 17.08 0.36
N LYS A 65 -2.92 16.66 0.07
CA LYS A 65 -4.09 17.51 -0.05
C LYS A 65 -5.05 17.30 1.13
N ALA A 66 -5.49 18.39 1.74
CA ALA A 66 -6.44 18.32 2.83
C ALA A 66 -7.79 17.74 2.35
N SER A 67 -8.18 16.61 2.94
CA SER A 67 -9.43 15.90 2.63
C SER A 67 -10.52 16.16 3.65
N THR A 68 -10.15 16.29 4.92
CA THR A 68 -11.08 16.59 6.01
C THR A 68 -10.40 17.54 6.98
N VAL A 69 -11.14 18.56 7.40
CA VAL A 69 -10.72 19.52 8.42
C VAL A 69 -11.84 19.59 9.46
N SER A 70 -11.54 19.26 10.70
CA SER A 70 -12.50 19.24 11.80
C SER A 70 -11.98 19.95 13.04
N LEU A 71 -12.86 20.61 13.77
CA LEU A 71 -12.56 21.26 15.04
C LEU A 71 -13.13 20.41 16.18
N SER A 72 -12.23 19.90 17.04
CA SER A 72 -12.60 19.35 18.35
C SER A 72 -12.74 20.49 19.34
N LEU A 73 -13.84 20.52 20.10
CA LEU A 73 -14.13 21.59 21.06
C LEU A 73 -13.87 21.16 22.51
N LYS A 74 -13.94 19.87 22.81
CA LYS A 74 -13.78 19.27 24.15
C LYS A 74 -13.05 17.93 24.04
N PRO A 75 -12.21 17.50 25.00
CA PRO A 75 -11.79 18.26 26.19
C PRO A 75 -10.82 19.40 25.89
N VAL A 76 -10.16 19.37 24.71
CA VAL A 76 -9.21 20.39 24.24
C VAL A 76 -9.66 20.92 22.91
N ARG A 77 -9.42 22.20 22.64
CA ARG A 77 -9.74 22.83 21.37
C ARG A 77 -8.61 22.59 20.36
N GLU A 78 -8.85 21.72 19.40
CA GLU A 78 -7.85 21.27 18.42
C GLU A 78 -8.40 21.22 17.00
N TRP A 79 -7.65 21.67 16.01
CA TRP A 79 -7.88 21.35 14.61
C TRP A 79 -7.30 19.97 14.28
N VAL A 80 -8.11 19.09 13.74
CA VAL A 80 -7.68 17.78 13.20
C VAL A 80 -7.83 17.82 11.69
N ILE A 81 -6.69 17.70 10.98
CA ILE A 81 -6.62 17.79 9.54
C ILE A 81 -6.16 16.43 9.00
N GLN A 82 -6.99 15.83 8.15
CA GLN A 82 -6.63 14.63 7.41
C GLN A 82 -6.19 15.02 6.00
N LEU A 83 -5.04 14.48 5.59
CA LEU A 83 -4.48 14.74 4.27
C LEU A 83 -4.15 13.41 3.59
N SER A 84 -4.30 13.40 2.27
CA SER A 84 -3.94 12.28 1.39
C SER A 84 -3.06 12.78 0.24
N PRO A 85 -2.28 11.91 -0.42
CA PRO A 85 -1.46 12.31 -1.55
C PRO A 85 -2.24 13.11 -2.59
N ALA A 86 -1.71 14.27 -2.97
CA ALA A 86 -2.41 15.24 -3.83
C ALA A 86 -2.62 14.74 -5.27
N THR A 87 -1.98 13.65 -5.63
CA THR A 87 -1.88 13.17 -7.01
C THR A 87 -3.14 12.53 -7.58
N PHE A 88 -4.12 12.17 -6.75
CA PHE A 88 -5.35 11.50 -7.22
C PHE A 88 -6.35 12.37 -8.00
N GLN A 89 -6.04 13.63 -8.31
CA GLN A 89 -7.02 14.55 -8.86
C GLN A 89 -6.48 15.54 -9.91
N ARG A 90 -5.28 15.34 -10.47
CA ARG A 90 -4.66 16.36 -11.30
C ARG A 90 -5.36 16.64 -12.63
N ALA A 91 -5.80 15.60 -13.34
CA ALA A 91 -6.38 15.75 -14.68
C ALA A 91 -7.88 15.49 -14.74
N ASP A 92 -8.42 14.73 -13.81
CA ASP A 92 -9.83 14.35 -13.78
C ASP A 92 -10.35 14.29 -12.33
N PRO A 93 -10.72 15.43 -11.71
CA PRO A 93 -11.20 15.47 -10.33
C PRO A 93 -12.47 14.65 -10.09
N GLN A 94 -13.28 14.45 -11.12
CA GLN A 94 -14.56 13.71 -11.04
C GLN A 94 -14.39 12.26 -11.51
N GLY A 95 -13.61 12.00 -12.54
CA GLY A 95 -13.47 10.69 -13.16
C GLY A 95 -12.89 9.61 -12.25
N TRP A 96 -12.13 10.00 -11.21
CA TRP A 96 -11.64 9.08 -10.18
C TRP A 96 -12.74 8.54 -9.27
N ARG A 97 -13.82 9.29 -9.08
CA ARG A 97 -14.99 8.92 -8.24
C ARG A 97 -16.16 8.41 -9.06
N GLU A 98 -16.14 8.64 -10.37
CA GLU A 98 -17.21 8.26 -11.26
C GLU A 98 -17.18 6.75 -11.52
N LYS A 99 -18.34 6.11 -11.37
CA LYS A 99 -18.52 4.72 -11.75
C LYS A 99 -18.61 4.61 -13.27
N ARG A 100 -17.92 3.64 -13.82
CA ARG A 100 -17.85 3.43 -15.28
C ARG A 100 -18.28 2.04 -15.66
N LYS A 101 -18.79 1.93 -16.88
CA LYS A 101 -19.12 0.66 -17.50
C LYS A 101 -18.35 0.59 -18.83
N ARG A 102 -17.36 -0.29 -18.88
CA ARG A 102 -16.54 -0.51 -20.07
C ARG A 102 -15.90 -1.89 -20.06
N THR A 103 -15.61 -2.38 -21.27
CA THR A 103 -14.93 -3.65 -21.49
C THR A 103 -13.55 -3.38 -22.06
N PHE A 104 -12.56 -4.09 -21.56
CA PHE A 104 -11.21 -4.13 -22.09
C PHE A 104 -11.07 -5.45 -22.87
N PRO A 105 -10.70 -5.41 -24.15
CA PRO A 105 -10.41 -6.63 -24.91
C PRO A 105 -9.17 -7.32 -24.33
N PRO A 106 -8.86 -8.56 -24.75
CA PRO A 106 -7.61 -9.23 -24.39
C PRO A 106 -6.41 -8.33 -24.67
N ALA A 107 -5.56 -8.15 -23.66
CA ALA A 107 -4.41 -7.25 -23.69
C ALA A 107 -3.37 -7.73 -22.67
N THR A 108 -2.41 -6.87 -22.31
CA THR A 108 -1.52 -7.15 -21.20
C THR A 108 -1.95 -6.33 -19.95
N VAL A 109 -1.55 -6.80 -18.78
CA VAL A 109 -1.75 -6.05 -17.52
C VAL A 109 -1.20 -4.63 -17.64
N GLY A 110 0.00 -4.50 -18.23
CA GLY A 110 0.65 -3.21 -18.43
C GLY A 110 -0.19 -2.26 -19.29
N ASP A 111 -0.79 -2.76 -20.39
CA ASP A 111 -1.61 -1.95 -21.28
C ASP A 111 -2.91 -1.51 -20.60
N VAL A 112 -3.56 -2.41 -19.86
CA VAL A 112 -4.79 -2.09 -19.13
C VAL A 112 -4.51 -1.02 -18.07
N VAL A 113 -3.50 -1.21 -17.23
CA VAL A 113 -3.14 -0.23 -16.17
C VAL A 113 -2.79 1.13 -16.78
N LYS A 114 -1.98 1.17 -17.85
CA LYS A 114 -1.64 2.41 -18.55
C LYS A 114 -2.86 3.09 -19.13
N SER A 115 -3.74 2.35 -19.84
CA SER A 115 -4.94 2.90 -20.48
C SER A 115 -5.90 3.58 -19.51
N VAL A 116 -5.92 3.12 -18.26
CA VAL A 116 -6.74 3.69 -17.19
C VAL A 116 -6.04 4.86 -16.54
N MET A 117 -4.79 4.69 -16.09
CA MET A 117 -4.14 5.64 -15.18
C MET A 117 -3.56 6.87 -15.86
N VAL A 118 -3.20 6.77 -17.16
CA VAL A 118 -2.75 7.95 -17.93
C VAL A 118 -3.86 9.00 -18.03
N LYS A 119 -5.14 8.60 -18.11
CA LYS A 119 -6.28 9.52 -18.12
C LYS A 119 -6.39 10.36 -16.86
N HIS A 120 -5.85 9.87 -15.75
CA HIS A 120 -5.79 10.59 -14.46
C HIS A 120 -4.52 11.44 -14.31
N GLY A 121 -3.71 11.59 -15.38
CA GLY A 121 -2.52 12.44 -15.40
C GLY A 121 -1.29 11.82 -14.73
N TYR A 122 -1.27 10.47 -14.58
CA TYR A 122 -0.10 9.79 -14.03
C TYR A 122 0.90 9.37 -15.09
N THR A 123 2.17 9.46 -14.74
CA THR A 123 3.19 8.63 -15.39
C THR A 123 3.12 7.23 -14.78
N VAL A 124 2.84 6.22 -15.61
CA VAL A 124 2.59 4.86 -15.12
C VAL A 124 3.85 4.03 -15.21
N ARG A 125 4.19 3.35 -14.12
CA ARG A 125 5.24 2.35 -14.07
C ARG A 125 4.67 1.01 -13.61
N VAL A 126 4.77 0.01 -14.48
CA VAL A 126 4.39 -1.37 -14.19
C VAL A 126 5.65 -2.23 -14.19
N GLU A 127 5.78 -3.09 -13.20
CA GLU A 127 6.90 -4.05 -13.14
C GLU A 127 6.92 -4.92 -14.43
N PRO A 128 8.08 -5.10 -15.08
CA PRO A 128 8.16 -5.76 -16.39
C PRO A 128 7.52 -7.16 -16.41
N ALA A 129 7.73 -7.96 -15.37
CA ALA A 129 7.16 -9.30 -15.27
C ALA A 129 5.63 -9.28 -15.21
N LEU A 130 5.04 -8.36 -14.45
CA LEU A 130 3.59 -8.17 -14.40
C LEU A 130 3.04 -7.52 -15.66
N ALA A 131 3.78 -6.56 -16.23
CA ALA A 131 3.34 -5.84 -17.43
C ALA A 131 3.12 -6.77 -18.62
N ALA A 132 3.91 -7.82 -18.74
CA ALA A 132 3.84 -8.79 -19.84
C ALA A 132 2.74 -9.85 -19.66
N LEU A 133 2.15 -9.97 -18.47
CA LEU A 133 1.11 -10.99 -18.23
C LEU A 133 -0.13 -10.70 -19.07
N PRO A 134 -0.69 -11.72 -19.76
CA PRO A 134 -1.91 -11.55 -20.54
C PRO A 134 -3.13 -11.38 -19.63
N THR A 135 -4.07 -10.59 -20.09
CA THR A 135 -5.40 -10.49 -19.52
C THR A 135 -6.44 -10.97 -20.54
N ASP A 136 -7.44 -11.68 -20.07
CA ASP A 136 -8.63 -11.97 -20.86
C ASP A 136 -9.51 -10.72 -20.99
N HIS A 137 -10.75 -10.88 -21.49
CA HIS A 137 -11.74 -9.81 -21.44
C HIS A 137 -11.98 -9.35 -20.01
N LEU A 138 -11.61 -8.11 -19.70
CA LEU A 138 -11.87 -7.51 -18.39
C LEU A 138 -13.05 -6.56 -18.49
N ASN A 139 -13.98 -6.69 -17.55
CA ASN A 139 -15.13 -5.82 -17.45
C ASN A 139 -15.00 -4.92 -16.22
N GLN A 140 -15.10 -3.61 -16.44
CA GLN A 140 -15.35 -2.64 -15.39
C GLN A 140 -16.86 -2.38 -15.39
N ASN A 141 -17.57 -2.83 -14.35
CA ASN A 141 -19.02 -2.77 -14.31
C ASN A 141 -19.48 -2.00 -13.08
N GLU A 142 -19.98 -0.78 -13.29
CA GLU A 142 -20.46 0.13 -12.23
C GLU A 142 -19.43 0.34 -11.09
N GLU A 143 -18.15 0.31 -11.43
CA GLU A 143 -17.05 0.55 -10.50
C GLU A 143 -16.18 1.74 -10.92
N THR A 144 -15.56 2.41 -9.96
CA THR A 144 -14.62 3.51 -10.22
C THR A 144 -13.31 2.96 -10.81
N ASP A 145 -12.54 3.80 -11.48
CA ASP A 145 -11.22 3.42 -11.98
C ASP A 145 -10.30 2.96 -10.85
N LYS A 146 -10.42 3.57 -9.67
CA LYS A 146 -9.70 3.12 -8.47
C LYS A 146 -10.09 1.69 -8.10
N ALA A 147 -11.38 1.40 -7.99
CA ALA A 147 -11.87 0.07 -7.60
C ALA A 147 -11.45 -0.98 -8.63
N PHE A 148 -11.55 -0.66 -9.94
CA PHE A 148 -11.13 -1.53 -11.02
C PHE A 148 -9.62 -1.88 -10.94
N ILE A 149 -8.75 -0.88 -10.81
CA ILE A 149 -7.31 -1.10 -10.68
C ILE A 149 -6.97 -1.81 -9.37
N SER A 150 -7.72 -1.53 -8.27
CA SER A 150 -7.58 -2.26 -7.01
C SER A 150 -7.84 -3.74 -7.17
N ARG A 151 -8.95 -4.08 -7.82
CA ARG A 151 -9.34 -5.47 -8.10
C ARG A 151 -8.31 -6.15 -9.00
N LEU A 152 -7.84 -5.43 -10.04
CA LEU A 152 -6.78 -5.96 -10.93
C LEU A 152 -5.49 -6.24 -10.14
N ALA A 153 -5.11 -5.38 -9.23
CA ALA A 153 -3.93 -5.59 -8.39
C ALA A 153 -4.10 -6.80 -7.45
N GLU A 154 -5.28 -6.97 -6.86
CA GLU A 154 -5.59 -8.16 -6.05
C GLU A 154 -5.51 -9.45 -6.88
N ASP A 155 -5.94 -9.41 -8.14
CA ASP A 155 -5.91 -10.55 -9.05
C ASP A 155 -4.50 -11.04 -9.38
N PHE A 156 -3.51 -10.14 -9.31
CA PHE A 156 -2.11 -10.43 -9.59
C PHE A 156 -1.21 -10.34 -8.34
N ASP A 157 -1.80 -10.23 -7.15
CA ASP A 157 -1.08 -10.04 -5.90
C ASP A 157 -0.07 -8.88 -5.99
N ALA A 158 -0.53 -7.77 -6.54
CA ALA A 158 0.26 -6.58 -6.82
C ALA A 158 -0.09 -5.42 -5.89
N ILE A 159 0.86 -4.50 -5.76
CA ILE A 159 0.60 -3.16 -5.24
C ILE A 159 0.16 -2.27 -6.40
N ALA A 160 -0.74 -1.32 -6.12
CA ALA A 160 -1.16 -0.32 -7.07
C ALA A 160 -1.41 1.00 -6.37
N LYS A 161 -0.42 1.88 -6.36
CA LYS A 161 -0.54 3.16 -5.65
C LYS A 161 0.21 4.30 -6.32
N PRO A 162 -0.25 5.55 -6.11
CA PRO A 162 0.51 6.73 -6.54
C PRO A 162 1.67 7.00 -5.58
N ILE A 163 2.84 7.26 -6.16
CA ILE A 163 4.05 7.66 -5.43
C ILE A 163 4.70 8.81 -6.19
N ASN A 164 4.79 10.01 -5.59
CA ASN A 164 5.48 11.17 -6.17
C ASN A 164 5.11 11.49 -7.64
N GLY A 165 3.82 11.41 -8.00
CA GLY A 165 3.34 11.69 -9.36
C GLY A 165 3.46 10.52 -10.34
N LEU A 166 4.06 9.43 -9.93
CA LEU A 166 4.02 8.15 -10.62
C LEU A 166 2.84 7.31 -10.12
N PHE A 167 2.26 6.52 -11.00
CA PHE A 167 1.41 5.41 -10.59
C PHE A 167 2.22 4.12 -10.72
N VAL A 168 2.40 3.43 -9.61
CA VAL A 168 3.22 2.23 -9.51
C VAL A 168 2.31 1.01 -9.46
N PHE A 169 2.61 0.00 -10.28
CA PHE A 169 1.98 -1.31 -10.25
C PHE A 169 3.07 -2.38 -10.24
N GLY A 170 3.23 -3.11 -9.14
CA GLY A 170 4.33 -4.05 -8.94
C GLY A 170 3.97 -5.18 -8.00
N THR A 171 4.77 -6.23 -7.97
CA THR A 171 4.58 -7.40 -7.10
C THR A 171 4.67 -6.99 -5.63
N LYS A 172 3.68 -7.39 -4.85
CA LYS A 172 3.62 -7.13 -3.41
C LYS A 172 4.71 -7.90 -2.68
N GLY A 173 5.40 -7.23 -1.73
CA GLY A 173 6.48 -7.84 -0.96
C GLY A 173 7.74 -8.15 -1.77
N SER A 174 7.88 -7.61 -2.98
CA SER A 174 9.08 -7.81 -3.80
C SER A 174 10.31 -7.18 -3.15
N LEU A 175 11.39 -7.95 -3.06
CA LEU A 175 12.70 -7.46 -2.63
C LEU A 175 13.44 -6.69 -3.74
N GLN A 176 12.86 -6.61 -4.93
CA GLN A 176 13.38 -5.87 -6.07
C GLN A 176 12.61 -4.57 -6.30
N SER A 177 13.31 -3.59 -6.84
CA SER A 177 12.69 -2.36 -7.36
C SER A 177 11.95 -2.64 -8.68
N LEU A 178 11.16 -1.67 -9.16
CA LEU A 178 10.51 -1.79 -10.47
C LEU A 178 11.48 -1.86 -11.66
N SER A 179 12.73 -1.51 -11.46
CA SER A 179 13.81 -1.68 -12.45
C SER A 179 14.50 -3.04 -12.38
N GLY A 180 14.10 -3.90 -11.43
CA GLY A 180 14.70 -5.22 -11.22
C GLY A 180 15.94 -5.21 -10.32
N GLU A 181 16.39 -4.06 -9.82
CA GLU A 181 17.50 -3.97 -8.90
C GLU A 181 17.09 -4.38 -7.48
N THR A 182 17.97 -5.06 -6.76
CA THR A 182 17.74 -5.38 -5.34
C THR A 182 17.60 -4.09 -4.53
N LYS A 183 16.50 -3.97 -3.78
CA LYS A 183 16.29 -2.83 -2.88
C LYS A 183 17.36 -2.84 -1.80
N LYS A 184 17.93 -1.67 -1.53
CA LYS A 184 18.85 -1.52 -0.39
C LYS A 184 18.05 -1.70 0.90
N PRO A 185 18.42 -2.65 1.78
CA PRO A 185 17.72 -2.85 3.02
C PRO A 185 17.96 -1.70 3.99
N VAL A 186 16.99 -1.47 4.84
CA VAL A 186 17.17 -0.70 6.07
C VAL A 186 17.65 -1.69 7.13
N THR A 187 18.86 -1.51 7.59
CA THR A 187 19.45 -2.38 8.62
C THR A 187 19.28 -1.77 9.99
N ILE A 188 18.83 -2.59 10.95
CA ILE A 188 18.69 -2.23 12.35
C ILE A 188 19.32 -3.29 13.25
N THR A 189 19.63 -2.92 14.48
CA THR A 189 20.00 -3.84 15.57
C THR A 189 18.79 -4.08 16.48
N LEU A 190 18.87 -5.06 17.37
CA LEU A 190 17.85 -5.25 18.41
C LEU A 190 17.77 -4.05 19.36
N ASP A 191 18.90 -3.40 19.65
CA ASP A 191 18.96 -2.22 20.52
C ASP A 191 18.28 -0.98 19.91
N ASP A 192 18.10 -0.93 18.61
CA ASP A 192 17.33 0.13 17.96
C ASP A 192 15.83 0.04 18.28
N LEU A 193 15.35 -1.16 18.66
CA LEU A 193 13.93 -1.40 18.95
C LEU A 193 13.54 -0.90 20.34
N LYS A 194 12.38 -0.25 20.40
CA LYS A 194 11.69 0.00 21.67
C LYS A 194 10.81 -1.20 22.07
N THR A 195 10.17 -1.81 21.06
CA THR A 195 9.37 -3.02 21.19
C THR A 195 9.56 -3.89 19.94
N GLY A 196 9.48 -5.20 20.10
CA GLY A 196 9.53 -6.14 18.98
C GLY A 196 8.89 -7.47 19.36
N SER A 197 8.12 -8.05 18.42
CA SER A 197 7.57 -9.39 18.53
C SER A 197 7.54 -10.07 17.18
N VAL A 198 7.74 -11.38 17.17
CA VAL A 198 7.59 -12.23 15.99
C VAL A 198 6.44 -13.19 16.25
N ASP A 199 5.43 -13.13 15.40
CA ASP A 199 4.31 -14.06 15.43
C ASP A 199 4.54 -15.17 14.40
N PHE A 200 4.31 -16.40 14.82
CA PHE A 200 4.40 -17.61 14.00
C PHE A 200 2.98 -18.14 13.80
N PRO A 201 2.36 -17.97 12.63
CA PRO A 201 1.05 -18.55 12.38
C PRO A 201 1.15 -20.08 12.46
N THR A 202 0.41 -20.67 13.40
CA THR A 202 0.44 -22.12 13.64
C THR A 202 -0.71 -22.85 12.95
N ASP A 203 -1.83 -22.18 12.65
CA ASP A 203 -3.10 -22.86 12.34
C ASP A 203 -3.44 -22.98 10.85
N ASP A 204 -2.83 -22.21 9.94
CA ASP A 204 -3.18 -22.28 8.51
C ASP A 204 -1.96 -22.55 7.62
N ASN A 205 -1.35 -23.70 7.83
CA ASN A 205 -0.23 -24.16 7.01
C ASN A 205 -0.67 -24.73 5.66
N PHE A 206 -1.53 -24.04 4.94
CA PHE A 206 -1.83 -24.42 3.56
C PHE A 206 -0.59 -24.28 2.68
N LYS A 207 -0.29 -25.34 1.94
CA LYS A 207 0.82 -25.41 0.98
C LYS A 207 0.32 -25.38 -0.45
N GLY A 208 -0.98 -25.30 -0.65
CA GLY A 208 -1.61 -25.23 -1.95
C GLY A 208 -3.01 -24.63 -1.87
N VAL A 209 -3.53 -24.32 -3.05
CA VAL A 209 -4.86 -23.71 -3.24
C VAL A 209 -5.62 -24.50 -4.29
N LYS A 210 -6.92 -24.69 -4.04
CA LYS A 210 -7.88 -25.27 -4.98
C LYS A 210 -8.89 -24.22 -5.41
N ALA A 211 -9.11 -24.09 -6.71
CA ALA A 211 -10.05 -23.14 -7.31
C ALA A 211 -10.95 -23.84 -8.31
N SER A 212 -12.27 -23.69 -8.14
CA SER A 212 -13.26 -24.27 -9.06
C SER A 212 -13.52 -23.31 -10.21
N TRP A 213 -13.75 -23.82 -11.41
CA TRP A 213 -14.10 -23.03 -12.59
C TRP A 213 -15.25 -23.67 -13.38
N ARG A 214 -15.97 -22.83 -14.13
CA ARG A 214 -17.05 -23.25 -15.04
C ARG A 214 -17.11 -22.35 -16.25
N GLU A 215 -16.85 -22.92 -17.42
CA GLU A 215 -16.93 -22.25 -18.70
C GLU A 215 -18.35 -22.27 -19.23
N SER A 216 -19.01 -21.12 -19.24
CA SER A 216 -20.44 -21.03 -19.60
C SER A 216 -20.68 -21.32 -21.09
N ALA A 217 -19.71 -21.05 -21.96
CA ALA A 217 -19.84 -21.26 -23.43
C ALA A 217 -19.82 -22.74 -23.82
N THR A 218 -19.03 -23.58 -23.17
CA THR A 218 -18.82 -24.99 -23.46
C THR A 218 -19.51 -25.93 -22.48
N GLY A 219 -19.94 -25.40 -21.32
CA GLY A 219 -20.47 -26.19 -20.22
C GLY A 219 -19.40 -26.98 -19.44
N ARG A 220 -18.14 -26.84 -19.80
CA ARG A 220 -17.02 -27.50 -19.09
C ARG A 220 -16.87 -26.92 -17.71
N ASN A 221 -16.51 -27.75 -16.75
CA ASN A 221 -16.17 -27.35 -15.39
C ASN A 221 -15.03 -28.20 -14.85
N GLY A 222 -14.35 -27.70 -13.83
CA GLY A 222 -13.25 -28.40 -13.22
C GLY A 222 -12.75 -27.73 -11.96
N GLU A 223 -11.66 -28.26 -11.44
CA GLU A 223 -10.93 -27.73 -10.30
C GLU A 223 -9.46 -27.63 -10.69
N THR A 224 -8.88 -26.45 -10.51
CA THR A 224 -7.44 -26.19 -10.66
C THR A 224 -6.81 -26.31 -9.27
N VAL A 225 -5.63 -26.97 -9.21
CA VAL A 225 -4.89 -27.23 -7.97
C VAL A 225 -3.48 -26.69 -8.14
N ILE A 226 -3.09 -25.73 -7.28
CA ILE A 226 -1.75 -25.14 -7.27
C ILE A 226 -1.07 -25.46 -5.93
N GLY A 227 0.20 -25.88 -5.97
CA GLY A 227 0.97 -26.27 -4.77
C GLY A 227 0.64 -27.67 -4.26
N GLY A 228 0.89 -27.93 -2.98
CA GLY A 228 0.75 -29.22 -2.31
C GLY A 228 -0.26 -29.20 -1.15
N ALA A 229 -0.53 -30.36 -0.60
CA ALA A 229 -1.39 -30.48 0.59
C ALA A 229 -0.67 -29.96 1.86
N PRO A 230 -1.41 -29.40 2.83
CA PRO A 230 -2.86 -29.19 2.85
C PRO A 230 -3.29 -28.02 1.95
N PHE A 231 -4.50 -28.11 1.41
CA PHE A 231 -5.03 -27.13 0.46
C PHE A 231 -6.05 -26.18 1.10
N SER A 232 -5.90 -24.89 0.84
CA SER A 232 -6.97 -23.89 0.98
C SER A 232 -7.91 -23.99 -0.23
N ARG A 233 -9.21 -23.84 -0.04
CA ARG A 233 -10.20 -23.86 -1.11
C ARG A 233 -10.81 -22.47 -1.29
N MET A 234 -10.71 -21.93 -2.51
CA MET A 234 -11.38 -20.68 -2.85
C MET A 234 -12.90 -20.90 -2.94
N LYS A 235 -13.65 -20.00 -2.32
CA LYS A 235 -15.13 -20.09 -2.28
C LYS A 235 -15.79 -19.73 -3.60
N GLN A 236 -15.10 -18.93 -4.43
CA GLN A 236 -15.61 -18.45 -5.71
C GLN A 236 -15.38 -19.47 -6.82
N THR A 237 -16.33 -19.57 -7.75
CA THR A 237 -16.15 -20.30 -9.03
C THR A 237 -15.77 -19.30 -10.12
N PHE A 238 -14.71 -19.60 -10.86
CA PHE A 238 -14.15 -18.71 -11.90
C PHE A 238 -14.74 -19.06 -13.28
N ALA A 239 -14.61 -18.12 -14.23
CA ALA A 239 -15.23 -18.24 -15.55
C ALA A 239 -14.53 -19.25 -16.46
N ASN A 240 -13.26 -19.53 -16.24
CA ASN A 240 -12.46 -20.52 -16.99
C ASN A 240 -11.27 -21.00 -16.17
N GLU A 241 -10.59 -22.05 -16.67
CA GLU A 241 -9.44 -22.67 -16.04
C GLU A 241 -8.27 -21.70 -15.82
N ALA A 242 -7.94 -20.88 -16.84
CA ALA A 242 -6.84 -19.94 -16.79
C ALA A 242 -7.05 -18.84 -15.74
N GLU A 243 -8.29 -18.38 -15.55
CA GLU A 243 -8.63 -17.43 -14.47
C GLU A 243 -8.49 -18.10 -13.10
N ALA A 244 -8.98 -19.32 -12.95
CA ALA A 244 -8.86 -20.07 -11.70
C ALA A 244 -7.40 -20.32 -11.32
N GLU A 245 -6.55 -20.63 -12.29
CA GLU A 245 -5.12 -20.83 -12.11
C GLU A 245 -4.43 -19.56 -11.61
N ARG A 246 -4.62 -18.44 -12.31
CA ARG A 246 -4.04 -17.12 -11.89
C ARG A 246 -4.47 -16.74 -10.47
N LYS A 247 -5.76 -16.90 -10.16
CA LYS A 247 -6.30 -16.57 -8.83
C LYS A 247 -5.77 -17.49 -7.74
N ALA A 248 -5.63 -18.79 -8.03
CA ALA A 248 -5.06 -19.75 -7.12
C ALA A 248 -3.57 -19.48 -6.85
N GLU A 249 -2.81 -19.12 -7.89
CA GLU A 249 -1.41 -18.70 -7.74
C GLU A 249 -1.27 -17.43 -6.89
N ALA A 250 -2.08 -16.40 -7.14
CA ALA A 250 -2.07 -15.17 -6.37
C ALA A 250 -2.40 -15.44 -4.88
N GLU A 251 -3.41 -16.29 -4.61
CA GLU A 251 -3.78 -16.66 -3.25
C GLU A 251 -2.67 -17.50 -2.58
N LEU A 252 -2.03 -18.42 -3.30
CA LEU A 252 -0.90 -19.17 -2.75
C LEU A 252 0.30 -18.27 -2.41
N LYS A 253 0.63 -17.29 -3.26
CA LYS A 253 1.66 -16.28 -2.98
C LYS A 253 1.31 -15.49 -1.73
N LYS A 254 0.06 -15.10 -1.57
CA LYS A 254 -0.44 -14.38 -0.39
C LYS A 254 -0.31 -15.24 0.86
N ILE A 255 -0.77 -16.50 0.84
CA ILE A 255 -0.61 -17.46 1.94
C ILE A 255 0.87 -17.63 2.30
N SER A 256 1.73 -17.78 1.29
CA SER A 256 3.18 -17.96 1.50
C SER A 256 3.85 -16.76 2.15
N ARG A 257 3.42 -15.53 1.84
CA ARG A 257 3.95 -14.31 2.48
C ARG A 257 3.58 -14.19 3.97
N HIS A 258 2.47 -14.75 4.40
CA HIS A 258 2.03 -14.71 5.80
C HIS A 258 2.75 -15.76 6.68
N GLY A 259 4.00 -16.10 6.35
CA GLY A 259 4.79 -17.09 7.07
C GLY A 259 5.17 -16.67 8.48
N GLN A 260 5.79 -15.51 8.62
CA GLN A 260 6.19 -14.92 9.90
C GLN A 260 5.86 -13.43 9.85
N VAL A 261 5.32 -12.92 10.94
CA VAL A 261 4.97 -11.50 11.07
C VAL A 261 5.78 -10.89 12.19
N PHE A 262 6.61 -9.90 11.85
CA PHE A 262 7.34 -9.11 12.83
C PHE A 262 6.64 -7.77 13.03
N THR A 263 6.32 -7.46 14.27
CA THR A 263 5.79 -6.15 14.67
C THR A 263 6.80 -5.47 15.57
N GLY A 264 7.15 -4.23 15.25
CA GLY A 264 8.16 -3.51 16.00
C GLY A 264 7.91 -2.01 16.10
N SER A 265 8.59 -1.38 17.05
CA SER A 265 8.64 0.07 17.15
C SER A 265 10.06 0.55 17.47
N LEU A 266 10.42 1.71 16.92
CA LEU A 266 11.73 2.32 17.11
C LEU A 266 11.68 3.85 17.02
N LYS A 267 12.80 4.52 17.35
CA LYS A 267 12.95 5.96 17.16
C LYS A 267 12.94 6.29 15.67
N GLY A 268 12.34 7.42 15.31
CA GLY A 268 12.25 7.87 13.93
C GLY A 268 13.61 7.97 13.23
N ARG A 269 13.72 7.33 12.05
CA ARG A 269 14.88 7.36 11.15
C ARG A 269 14.42 7.27 9.69
N ALA A 270 15.35 7.53 8.76
CA ALA A 270 15.10 7.42 7.33
C ALA A 270 14.96 5.96 6.85
N GLY A 271 14.40 5.75 5.66
CA GLY A 271 14.34 4.46 4.97
C GLY A 271 13.15 3.56 5.34
N PHE A 272 12.38 3.88 6.38
CA PHE A 272 11.21 3.10 6.78
C PHE A 272 9.98 3.51 5.97
N PHE A 273 9.65 2.74 4.94
CA PHE A 273 8.45 2.90 4.12
C PHE A 273 7.84 1.54 3.85
N ALA A 274 6.55 1.50 3.58
CA ALA A 274 5.93 0.29 3.10
C ALA A 274 6.60 -0.20 1.81
N GLU A 275 6.72 -1.52 1.67
CA GLU A 275 7.44 -2.21 0.59
C GLU A 275 8.98 -2.01 0.62
N SER A 276 9.55 -1.40 1.66
CA SER A 276 11.00 -1.41 1.89
C SER A 276 11.44 -2.75 2.48
N VAL A 277 12.72 -3.02 2.34
CA VAL A 277 13.36 -4.23 2.89
C VAL A 277 14.00 -3.88 4.22
N LEU A 278 13.70 -4.67 5.25
CA LEU A 278 14.30 -4.59 6.57
C LEU A 278 15.22 -5.79 6.79
N THR A 279 16.40 -5.56 7.35
CA THR A 279 17.33 -6.59 7.82
C THR A 279 17.81 -6.26 9.23
N PHE A 280 18.20 -7.28 9.98
CA PHE A 280 18.86 -7.12 11.26
C PHE A 280 20.37 -7.33 11.10
N ASP A 281 21.16 -6.47 11.75
CA ASP A 281 22.61 -6.57 11.80
C ASP A 281 23.00 -7.50 12.95
N GLU A 282 23.67 -8.60 12.62
CA GLU A 282 24.19 -9.61 13.55
C GLU A 282 23.21 -9.94 14.70
N PRO A 283 21.96 -10.38 14.39
CA PRO A 283 21.02 -10.67 15.45
C PRO A 283 21.41 -11.96 16.17
N ASP A 284 21.47 -11.92 17.49
CA ASP A 284 21.66 -13.13 18.35
C ASP A 284 20.50 -14.13 18.12
N GLU A 285 19.32 -13.61 17.78
CA GLU A 285 18.13 -14.39 17.45
C GLU A 285 18.16 -14.83 15.98
N THR A 286 18.44 -16.10 15.74
CA THR A 286 18.47 -16.69 14.38
C THR A 286 17.17 -16.53 13.61
N LEU A 287 16.03 -16.37 14.33
CA LEU A 287 14.71 -16.09 13.77
C LEU A 287 14.63 -14.76 13.02
N LEU A 288 15.53 -13.83 13.31
CA LEU A 288 15.56 -12.51 12.68
C LEU A 288 16.47 -12.46 11.44
N LEU A 289 17.26 -13.50 11.20
CA LEU A 289 18.13 -13.57 10.02
C LEU A 289 17.34 -13.51 8.73
N GLY A 290 17.86 -12.77 7.74
CA GLY A 290 17.29 -12.64 6.40
C GLY A 290 16.53 -11.34 6.20
N ALA A 291 15.87 -11.25 5.05
CA ALA A 291 15.16 -10.06 4.63
C ALA A 291 13.68 -10.11 5.00
N TRP A 292 13.15 -8.98 5.49
CA TRP A 292 11.75 -8.78 5.82
C TRP A 292 11.16 -7.70 4.91
N SER A 293 9.97 -7.88 4.41
CA SER A 293 9.23 -6.85 3.67
C SER A 293 8.37 -6.06 4.63
N LEU A 294 8.52 -4.73 4.64
CA LEU A 294 7.70 -3.83 5.45
C LEU A 294 6.31 -3.69 4.80
N ASP A 295 5.28 -4.27 5.40
CA ASP A 295 3.92 -4.20 4.88
C ASP A 295 3.20 -2.91 5.28
N LYS A 296 3.47 -2.46 6.50
CA LYS A 296 2.87 -1.26 7.07
C LYS A 296 3.87 -0.53 7.92
N VAL A 297 3.96 0.78 7.71
CA VAL A 297 4.77 1.67 8.53
C VAL A 297 3.92 2.85 8.99
N THR A 298 3.93 3.11 10.28
CA THR A 298 3.29 4.27 10.87
C THR A 298 4.33 5.14 11.53
N HIS A 299 4.52 6.32 10.99
CA HIS A 299 5.30 7.38 11.60
C HIS A 299 4.40 8.25 12.45
N SER A 300 4.80 8.55 13.66
CA SER A 300 4.06 9.45 14.55
C SER A 300 5.00 10.28 15.39
N GLY A 301 4.54 11.43 15.83
CA GLY A 301 5.37 12.27 16.68
C GLY A 301 4.74 13.61 17.04
N THR A 302 5.57 14.43 17.64
CA THR A 302 5.35 15.84 17.96
C THR A 302 6.31 16.69 17.14
N ARG A 303 6.47 17.96 17.48
CA ARG A 303 7.49 18.84 16.86
C ARG A 303 8.92 18.33 17.06
N THR A 304 9.20 17.66 18.18
CA THR A 304 10.55 17.25 18.61
C THR A 304 10.74 15.74 18.68
N ALA A 305 9.68 14.96 18.71
CA ALA A 305 9.72 13.50 18.81
C ALA A 305 9.23 12.84 17.54
N HIS A 306 9.85 11.71 17.20
CA HIS A 306 9.45 10.87 16.08
C HIS A 306 9.60 9.41 16.46
N THR A 307 8.55 8.64 16.31
CA THR A 307 8.51 7.20 16.56
C THR A 307 7.96 6.51 15.31
N ILE A 308 8.50 5.36 14.99
CA ILE A 308 8.06 4.47 13.92
C ILE A 308 7.46 3.23 14.57
N GLN A 309 6.31 2.81 14.09
CA GLN A 309 5.73 1.48 14.31
C GLN A 309 5.62 0.80 12.96
N PHE A 310 5.97 -0.47 12.88
CA PHE A 310 5.93 -1.19 11.62
C PHE A 310 5.48 -2.64 11.81
N THR A 311 4.96 -3.19 10.73
CA THR A 311 4.69 -4.62 10.56
C THR A 311 5.45 -5.07 9.31
N ALA A 312 6.19 -6.15 9.44
CA ALA A 312 6.95 -6.75 8.36
C ALA A 312 6.62 -8.24 8.26
N THR A 313 6.66 -8.77 7.06
CA THR A 313 6.45 -10.19 6.80
C THR A 313 7.66 -10.79 6.10
N ARG A 314 7.86 -12.07 6.36
CA ARG A 314 8.85 -12.89 5.69
C ARG A 314 8.15 -14.09 5.06
N PRO A 315 8.34 -14.34 3.76
CA PRO A 315 7.81 -15.53 3.12
C PRO A 315 8.29 -16.79 3.83
N LYS A 316 7.43 -17.82 3.88
CA LYS A 316 7.87 -19.15 4.27
C LYS A 316 8.91 -19.62 3.26
N GLY A 317 10.10 -19.96 3.74
CA GLY A 317 11.15 -20.58 2.93
C GLY A 317 10.76 -21.97 2.47
#